data_0391bc1c47b449396cc04d801c252fff
#
_entry.id   0391bc1c47b449396cc04d801c252fff
#
_cell.length_a   1.000
_cell.length_b   1.000
_cell.length_c   1.000
_cell.angle_alpha   90.00
_cell.angle_beta   90.00
_cell.angle_gamma   90.00
#
_symmetry.space_group_name_H-M   'P 1'
#
loop_
_entity.id
_entity.type
_entity.pdbx_description
1 polymer ?
#
loop_
_entity_poly.entity_id
_entity_poly.type
_entity_poly.pdbx_seq_one_letter_code
_entity_poly.pdbx_strand_id
1 'polypeptide(L)'
;AQRLKPYTFEYAEKISGVAAADIEELARVYADPNLKVLSLWTMGVNQHNRGTWMNHLLYNIHLLTGKIAQPGNGPFSLTGQPTACGTAREVGTFSHRLPADLLVANAQHRRYTEAVWNLPEGYLEPLTATGYHTVKMFRELSNGNIGFLWSAHNNWASSMPNLTRFLGQGDKQGIFDAFICVSEVYPTMSCRYADVVLPAAMW
;
A
#
# COMPACT_ATOMS: atom_id res chain seq x y z
N ALA A 1 -4.81 -30.22 9.15
CA ALA A 1 -5.11 -30.36 10.58
C ALA A 1 -3.85 -30.32 11.46
N GLN A 2 -2.78 -31.11 11.21
CA GLN A 2 -1.59 -31.13 12.09
C GLN A 2 -0.89 -29.78 12.24
N ARG A 3 -0.79 -28.97 11.17
CA ARG A 3 -0.15 -27.64 11.20
C ARG A 3 -0.92 -26.61 12.00
N LEU A 4 -2.21 -26.83 12.25
CA LEU A 4 -3.07 -25.90 12.98
C LEU A 4 -3.14 -26.20 14.48
N LYS A 5 -2.65 -27.37 14.93
CA LYS A 5 -2.69 -27.76 16.34
C LYS A 5 -2.14 -26.73 17.33
N PRO A 6 -1.05 -25.99 17.01
CA PRO A 6 -0.54 -24.98 17.94
C PRO A 6 -1.41 -23.71 18.06
N TYR A 7 -2.32 -23.48 17.10
CA TYR A 7 -3.14 -22.28 17.04
C TYR A 7 -4.49 -22.54 17.72
N THR A 8 -4.49 -22.58 19.06
CA THR A 8 -5.68 -22.69 19.88
C THR A 8 -6.31 -21.31 20.11
N PHE A 9 -7.53 -21.26 20.67
CA PHE A 9 -8.17 -19.99 21.03
C PHE A 9 -7.38 -19.26 22.11
N GLU A 10 -6.81 -19.98 23.09
CA GLU A 10 -5.97 -19.40 24.13
C GLU A 10 -4.65 -18.85 23.55
N TYR A 11 -4.08 -19.53 22.57
CA TYR A 11 -2.93 -19.00 21.86
C TYR A 11 -3.28 -17.72 21.12
N ALA A 12 -4.43 -17.68 20.45
CA ALA A 12 -4.90 -16.51 19.73
C ALA A 12 -5.18 -15.33 20.67
N GLU A 13 -5.80 -15.59 21.84
CA GLU A 13 -5.99 -14.59 22.89
C GLU A 13 -4.66 -13.98 23.34
N LYS A 14 -3.68 -14.82 23.63
CA LYS A 14 -2.35 -14.39 24.08
C LYS A 14 -1.67 -13.44 23.08
N ILE A 15 -1.87 -13.68 21.79
CA ILE A 15 -1.21 -12.89 20.72
C ILE A 15 -2.00 -11.64 20.36
N SER A 16 -3.33 -11.72 20.31
CA SER A 16 -4.20 -10.63 19.84
C SER A 16 -4.72 -9.73 20.97
N GLY A 17 -4.79 -10.25 22.20
CA GLY A 17 -5.47 -9.58 23.30
C GLY A 17 -6.99 -9.69 23.25
N VAL A 18 -7.56 -10.43 22.28
CA VAL A 18 -8.99 -10.71 22.18
C VAL A 18 -9.30 -11.97 22.99
N ALA A 19 -10.34 -11.95 23.80
CA ALA A 19 -10.69 -13.10 24.64
C ALA A 19 -10.94 -14.37 23.82
N ALA A 20 -10.47 -15.51 24.30
CA ALA A 20 -10.65 -16.81 23.63
C ALA A 20 -12.11 -17.11 23.33
N ALA A 21 -13.02 -16.77 24.26
CA ALA A 21 -14.44 -16.96 24.11
C ALA A 21 -15.04 -16.17 22.92
N ASP A 22 -14.59 -14.92 22.71
CA ASP A 22 -15.05 -14.08 21.60
C ASP A 22 -14.55 -14.61 20.25
N ILE A 23 -13.32 -15.14 20.23
CA ILE A 23 -12.75 -15.77 19.03
C ILE A 23 -13.50 -17.06 18.70
N GLU A 24 -13.84 -17.85 19.70
CA GLU A 24 -14.63 -19.07 19.53
C GLU A 24 -16.04 -18.74 19.03
N GLU A 25 -16.69 -17.72 19.60
CA GLU A 25 -18.01 -17.27 19.15
C GLU A 25 -17.98 -16.81 17.67
N LEU A 26 -16.99 -16.04 17.29
CA LEU A 26 -16.78 -15.65 15.88
C LEU A 26 -16.62 -16.89 14.99
N ALA A 27 -15.85 -17.87 15.43
CA ALA A 27 -15.68 -19.13 14.69
C ALA A 27 -17.01 -19.89 14.52
N ARG A 28 -17.87 -19.89 15.53
CA ARG A 28 -19.23 -20.48 15.47
C ARG A 28 -20.11 -19.76 14.48
N VAL A 29 -20.09 -18.43 14.44
CA VAL A 29 -20.82 -17.61 13.44
C VAL A 29 -20.41 -18.01 12.02
N TYR A 30 -19.13 -18.18 11.76
CA TYR A 30 -18.66 -18.63 10.45
C TYR A 30 -19.08 -20.08 10.15
N ALA A 31 -19.10 -20.94 11.16
CA ALA A 31 -19.43 -22.37 11.00
C ALA A 31 -20.94 -22.64 10.87
N ASP A 32 -21.79 -21.75 11.37
CA ASP A 32 -23.26 -21.96 11.34
C ASP A 32 -23.78 -21.88 9.88
N PRO A 33 -24.34 -22.98 9.34
CA PRO A 33 -24.83 -23.02 7.97
C PRO A 33 -26.06 -22.13 7.73
N ASN A 34 -26.79 -21.73 8.79
CA ASN A 34 -27.98 -20.91 8.69
C ASN A 34 -27.66 -19.41 8.64
N LEU A 35 -26.47 -19.02 9.05
CA LEU A 35 -26.03 -17.63 9.03
C LEU A 35 -25.34 -17.31 7.72
N LYS A 36 -25.59 -16.12 7.21
CA LYS A 36 -24.84 -15.52 6.11
C LYS A 36 -23.75 -14.62 6.67
N VAL A 37 -22.56 -14.73 6.14
CA VAL A 37 -21.40 -13.96 6.59
C VAL A 37 -20.72 -13.27 5.42
N LEU A 38 -20.61 -11.96 5.50
CA LEU A 38 -19.85 -11.12 4.60
C LEU A 38 -18.68 -10.49 5.36
N SER A 39 -17.46 -10.86 5.00
CA SER A 39 -16.26 -10.24 5.59
C SER A 39 -15.85 -9.03 4.77
N LEU A 40 -15.81 -7.88 5.39
CA LEU A 40 -15.43 -6.62 4.76
C LEU A 40 -14.08 -6.14 5.30
N TRP A 41 -13.15 -5.85 4.42
CA TRP A 41 -11.86 -5.26 4.79
C TRP A 41 -11.30 -4.37 3.69
N THR A 42 -10.22 -3.68 3.98
CA THR A 42 -9.48 -2.87 3.02
C THR A 42 -7.99 -2.82 3.37
N MET A 43 -7.35 -1.70 3.30
CA MET A 43 -5.90 -1.51 3.42
C MET A 43 -5.32 -1.93 4.77
N GLY A 44 -6.11 -1.96 5.84
CA GLY A 44 -5.71 -2.51 7.14
C GLY A 44 -5.27 -3.97 7.10
N VAL A 45 -5.78 -4.75 6.14
CA VAL A 45 -5.31 -6.12 5.82
C VAL A 45 -4.32 -6.11 4.66
N ASN A 46 -4.63 -5.36 3.58
CA ASN A 46 -3.91 -5.44 2.31
C ASN A 46 -2.49 -4.87 2.40
N GLN A 47 -2.28 -3.78 3.15
CA GLN A 47 -1.02 -3.04 3.21
C GLN A 47 -0.12 -3.46 4.38
N HIS A 48 -0.08 -4.74 4.71
CA HIS A 48 0.84 -5.34 5.65
C HIS A 48 1.97 -6.10 4.95
N ASN A 49 3.07 -6.35 5.65
CA ASN A 49 4.19 -7.15 5.12
C ASN A 49 3.77 -8.53 4.60
N ARG A 50 2.70 -9.10 5.14
CA ARG A 50 2.11 -10.38 4.73
C ARG A 50 0.65 -10.23 4.30
N GLY A 51 0.29 -9.08 3.75
CA GLY A 51 -1.09 -8.76 3.35
C GLY A 51 -1.72 -9.80 2.43
N THR A 52 -0.99 -10.30 1.44
CA THR A 52 -1.45 -11.38 0.57
C THR A 52 -1.82 -12.64 1.36
N TRP A 53 -1.00 -13.04 2.33
CA TRP A 53 -1.29 -14.20 3.18
C TRP A 53 -2.50 -13.98 4.08
N MET A 54 -2.67 -12.76 4.61
CA MET A 54 -3.84 -12.39 5.41
C MET A 54 -5.12 -12.46 4.58
N ASN A 55 -5.09 -11.98 3.34
CA ASN A 55 -6.20 -12.13 2.40
C ASN A 55 -6.52 -13.60 2.14
N HIS A 56 -5.50 -14.44 1.92
CA HIS A 56 -5.71 -15.87 1.75
C HIS A 56 -6.32 -16.55 2.98
N LEU A 57 -5.97 -16.10 4.20
CA LEU A 57 -6.61 -16.63 5.41
C LEU A 57 -8.09 -16.28 5.46
N LEU A 58 -8.48 -15.05 5.11
CA LEU A 58 -9.88 -14.64 5.00
C LEU A 58 -10.63 -15.46 3.96
N TYR A 59 -10.04 -15.65 2.76
CA TYR A 59 -10.63 -16.50 1.73
C TYR A 59 -10.78 -17.95 2.21
N ASN A 60 -9.78 -18.48 2.89
CA ASN A 60 -9.80 -19.86 3.38
C ASN A 60 -10.93 -20.09 4.40
N ILE A 61 -11.23 -19.14 5.28
CA ILE A 61 -12.37 -19.26 6.22
C ILE A 61 -13.67 -19.41 5.43
N HIS A 62 -13.90 -18.54 4.43
CA HIS A 62 -15.10 -18.60 3.61
C HIS A 62 -15.19 -19.88 2.77
N LEU A 63 -14.05 -20.34 2.22
CA LEU A 63 -13.99 -21.59 1.46
C LEU A 63 -14.27 -22.81 2.35
N LEU A 64 -13.68 -22.87 3.55
CA LEU A 64 -13.87 -23.98 4.49
C LEU A 64 -15.29 -24.09 5.00
N THR A 65 -16.00 -22.95 5.14
CA THR A 65 -17.36 -22.91 5.65
C THR A 65 -18.43 -22.88 4.56
N GLY A 66 -18.01 -22.91 3.28
CA GLY A 66 -18.92 -22.84 2.14
C GLY A 66 -19.62 -21.49 1.95
N LYS A 67 -19.14 -20.44 2.63
CA LYS A 67 -19.73 -19.11 2.60
C LYS A 67 -19.11 -18.24 1.50
N ILE A 68 -19.18 -18.71 0.27
CA ILE A 68 -18.66 -18.05 -0.92
C ILE A 68 -19.61 -18.23 -2.11
N ALA A 69 -19.63 -17.26 -3.02
CA ALA A 69 -20.41 -17.27 -4.24
C ALA A 69 -21.94 -17.47 -4.03
N GLN A 70 -22.44 -17.02 -2.89
CA GLN A 70 -23.86 -17.02 -2.56
C GLN A 70 -24.28 -15.62 -2.10
N PRO A 71 -25.50 -15.16 -2.42
CA PRO A 71 -25.98 -13.86 -1.98
C PRO A 71 -25.90 -13.69 -0.45
N GLY A 72 -25.18 -12.66 0.01
CA GLY A 72 -24.95 -12.35 1.42
C GLY A 72 -23.80 -13.12 2.08
N ASN A 73 -23.05 -13.93 1.32
CA ASN A 73 -21.86 -14.62 1.79
C ASN A 73 -20.64 -14.22 0.94
N GLY A 74 -19.52 -14.03 1.58
CA GLY A 74 -18.24 -13.91 0.85
C GLY A 74 -17.21 -13.03 1.52
N PRO A 75 -15.95 -13.20 1.10
CA PRO A 75 -14.87 -12.26 1.39
C PRO A 75 -14.94 -11.08 0.42
N PHE A 76 -14.94 -9.86 0.94
CA PHE A 76 -15.06 -8.66 0.11
C PHE A 76 -14.06 -7.58 0.52
N SER A 77 -13.05 -7.34 -0.30
CA SER A 77 -12.12 -6.23 -0.13
C SER A 77 -12.74 -4.95 -0.66
N LEU A 78 -12.98 -3.99 0.22
CA LEU A 78 -13.53 -2.69 -0.13
C LEU A 78 -12.47 -1.82 -0.80
N THR A 79 -12.67 -1.46 -2.06
CA THR A 79 -11.86 -0.46 -2.74
C THR A 79 -12.53 0.90 -2.57
N GLY A 80 -11.92 1.78 -1.78
CA GLY A 80 -12.55 3.05 -1.40
C GLY A 80 -12.26 4.23 -2.33
N GLN A 81 -11.26 4.11 -3.20
CA GLN A 81 -10.83 5.20 -4.08
C GLN A 81 -11.55 5.11 -5.42
N PRO A 82 -12.05 6.23 -5.98
CA PRO A 82 -12.57 6.27 -7.35
C PRO A 82 -11.50 5.82 -8.35
N THR A 83 -11.88 4.98 -9.28
CA THR A 83 -11.01 4.47 -10.34
C THR A 83 -9.69 3.84 -9.87
N ALA A 84 -9.62 3.38 -8.62
CA ALA A 84 -8.40 2.79 -8.06
C ALA A 84 -7.93 1.52 -8.80
N CYS A 85 -8.86 0.79 -9.39
CA CYS A 85 -8.58 -0.40 -10.20
C CYS A 85 -8.88 -0.11 -11.67
N GLY A 86 -8.01 0.56 -12.36
CA GLY A 86 -8.22 0.84 -13.78
C GLY A 86 -7.34 1.94 -14.28
N THR A 87 -7.56 3.18 -13.88
CA THR A 87 -6.82 4.33 -14.41
C THR A 87 -5.66 4.77 -13.55
N ALA A 88 -5.88 5.04 -12.25
CA ALA A 88 -4.84 5.58 -11.39
C ALA A 88 -3.64 4.64 -11.18
N ARG A 89 -3.83 3.34 -11.26
CA ARG A 89 -2.77 2.35 -11.11
C ARG A 89 -2.09 1.96 -12.41
N GLU A 90 -2.71 2.25 -13.55
CA GLU A 90 -2.18 1.86 -14.86
C GLU A 90 -1.26 2.92 -15.46
N VAL A 91 -1.26 4.14 -14.95
CA VAL A 91 -0.53 5.29 -15.52
C VAL A 91 0.66 5.67 -14.64
N GLY A 92 1.60 4.73 -14.45
CA GLY A 92 2.88 5.06 -13.81
C GLY A 92 2.85 5.25 -12.31
N THR A 93 1.80 4.81 -11.62
CA THR A 93 1.73 4.83 -10.15
C THR A 93 2.77 3.93 -9.49
N PHE A 94 3.19 2.88 -10.18
CA PHE A 94 4.20 1.94 -9.69
C PHE A 94 5.54 2.22 -10.34
N SER A 95 6.58 2.32 -9.54
CA SER A 95 7.94 2.62 -9.98
C SER A 95 8.55 1.63 -10.99
N HIS A 96 7.95 0.47 -11.17
CA HIS A 96 8.38 -0.55 -12.11
C HIS A 96 7.59 -0.57 -13.43
N ARG A 97 6.51 0.26 -13.53
CA ARG A 97 5.61 0.28 -14.68
C ARG A 97 5.75 1.53 -15.53
N LEU A 98 5.56 1.33 -16.81
CA LEU A 98 5.17 2.30 -17.81
C LEU A 98 3.66 2.22 -17.98
N PRO A 99 3.03 3.05 -18.82
CA PRO A 99 1.59 3.01 -19.07
C PRO A 99 1.08 1.60 -19.40
N ALA A 100 -0.13 1.28 -18.96
CA ALA A 100 -0.73 -0.03 -18.97
C ALA A 100 0.10 -1.04 -18.14
N ASP A 101 0.37 -2.23 -18.66
CA ASP A 101 1.16 -3.27 -18.02
C ASP A 101 2.62 -3.33 -18.51
N LEU A 102 3.06 -2.28 -19.22
CA LEU A 102 4.43 -2.18 -19.70
C LEU A 102 5.42 -2.02 -18.55
N LEU A 103 6.63 -2.52 -18.73
CA LEU A 103 7.66 -2.55 -17.69
C LEU A 103 8.86 -1.66 -18.05
N VAL A 104 9.30 -0.86 -17.10
CA VAL A 104 10.50 0.00 -17.23
C VAL A 104 11.74 -0.83 -17.58
N ALA A 105 11.92 -2.01 -16.98
CA ALA A 105 13.07 -2.86 -17.20
C ALA A 105 13.13 -3.49 -18.61
N ASN A 106 12.01 -3.51 -19.35
CA ASN A 106 11.95 -4.11 -20.69
C ASN A 106 12.25 -3.06 -21.77
N ALA A 107 13.31 -3.28 -22.54
CA ALA A 107 13.75 -2.36 -23.59
C ALA A 107 12.68 -2.16 -24.70
N GLN A 108 11.96 -3.21 -25.08
CA GLN A 108 10.92 -3.10 -26.11
C GLN A 108 9.73 -2.26 -25.59
N HIS A 109 9.38 -2.40 -24.32
CA HIS A 109 8.33 -1.61 -23.68
C HIS A 109 8.72 -0.13 -23.61
N ARG A 110 10.00 0.19 -23.32
CA ARG A 110 10.49 1.57 -23.34
C ARG A 110 10.38 2.18 -24.73
N ARG A 111 10.84 1.47 -25.77
CA ARG A 111 10.73 1.93 -27.16
C ARG A 111 9.28 2.14 -27.61
N TYR A 112 8.40 1.22 -27.24
CA TYR A 112 6.97 1.38 -27.51
C TYR A 112 6.40 2.61 -26.81
N THR A 113 6.77 2.85 -25.54
CA THR A 113 6.35 4.03 -24.79
C THR A 113 6.90 5.32 -25.39
N GLU A 114 8.15 5.34 -25.84
CA GLU A 114 8.74 6.47 -26.56
C GLU A 114 7.92 6.83 -27.81
N ALA A 115 7.55 5.84 -28.58
CA ALA A 115 6.72 6.05 -29.77
C ALA A 115 5.33 6.62 -29.44
N VAL A 116 4.68 6.08 -28.39
CA VAL A 116 3.34 6.54 -27.95
C VAL A 116 3.40 7.97 -27.38
N TRP A 117 4.45 8.28 -26.62
CA TRP A 117 4.63 9.61 -26.03
C TRP A 117 5.30 10.61 -26.95
N ASN A 118 5.61 10.22 -28.18
CA ASN A 118 6.32 11.04 -29.15
C ASN A 118 7.64 11.61 -28.60
N LEU A 119 8.41 10.76 -27.90
CA LEU A 119 9.73 11.06 -27.40
C LEU A 119 10.81 10.71 -28.43
N PRO A 120 12.00 11.34 -28.38
CA PRO A 120 13.11 10.92 -29.19
C PRO A 120 13.47 9.44 -28.93
N GLU A 121 13.93 8.73 -29.96
CA GLU A 121 14.38 7.35 -29.82
C GLU A 121 15.54 7.28 -28.82
N GLY A 122 15.46 6.33 -27.90
CA GLY A 122 16.46 6.13 -26.85
C GLY A 122 16.33 7.06 -25.64
N TYR A 123 15.32 7.92 -25.60
CA TYR A 123 15.11 8.84 -24.48
C TYR A 123 14.91 8.11 -23.14
N LEU A 124 14.23 6.97 -23.16
CA LEU A 124 13.99 6.13 -21.99
C LEU A 124 15.06 5.03 -21.78
N GLU A 125 16.06 4.92 -22.64
CA GLU A 125 17.11 3.91 -22.50
C GLU A 125 17.86 3.94 -21.16
N PRO A 126 18.17 5.13 -20.57
CA PRO A 126 18.81 5.18 -19.26
C PRO A 126 17.99 4.60 -18.12
N LEU A 127 16.68 4.44 -18.30
CA LEU A 127 15.77 3.90 -17.28
C LEU A 127 15.80 2.37 -17.27
N THR A 128 16.91 1.78 -16.91
CA THR A 128 17.10 0.33 -16.92
C THR A 128 16.64 -0.38 -15.65
N ALA A 129 16.44 0.38 -14.57
CA ALA A 129 16.06 -0.15 -13.26
C ALA A 129 14.73 0.43 -12.80
N THR A 130 14.02 -0.34 -12.00
CA THR A 130 12.81 0.15 -11.32
C THR A 130 13.16 1.25 -10.31
N GLY A 131 12.26 2.22 -10.14
CA GLY A 131 12.39 3.21 -9.08
C GLY A 131 12.29 2.61 -7.67
N TYR A 132 12.40 3.46 -6.69
CA TYR A 132 12.39 3.02 -5.29
C TYR A 132 10.95 2.79 -4.78
N HIS A 133 10.76 1.79 -3.93
CA HIS A 133 9.59 1.75 -3.07
C HIS A 133 9.67 2.87 -2.00
N THR A 134 8.55 3.30 -1.46
CA THR A 134 8.45 4.49 -0.59
C THR A 134 9.49 4.54 0.52
N VAL A 135 9.67 3.47 1.30
CA VAL A 135 10.65 3.47 2.42
C VAL A 135 12.08 3.64 1.92
N LYS A 136 12.43 3.02 0.78
CA LYS A 136 13.75 3.21 0.16
C LYS A 136 13.90 4.62 -0.39
N MET A 137 12.87 5.17 -1.02
CA MET A 137 12.87 6.55 -1.52
C MET A 137 13.17 7.55 -0.39
N PHE A 138 12.49 7.43 0.77
CA PHE A 138 12.78 8.28 1.92
C PHE A 138 14.18 8.07 2.51
N ARG A 139 14.72 6.86 2.41
CA ARG A 139 16.12 6.60 2.79
C ARG A 139 17.09 7.31 1.86
N GLU A 140 16.87 7.25 0.56
CA GLU A 140 17.71 7.93 -0.42
C GLU A 140 17.55 9.46 -0.34
N LEU A 141 16.36 9.94 -0.03
CA LEU A 141 16.11 11.35 0.29
C LEU A 141 16.92 11.80 1.50
N SER A 142 16.87 11.03 2.59
CA SER A 142 17.66 11.28 3.81
C SER A 142 19.18 11.16 3.62
N ASN A 143 19.61 10.42 2.62
CA ASN A 143 21.04 10.30 2.26
C ASN A 143 21.52 11.42 1.32
N GLY A 144 20.65 12.34 0.91
CA GLY A 144 20.97 13.41 -0.03
C GLY A 144 21.04 12.99 -1.51
N ASN A 145 20.57 11.77 -1.84
CA ASN A 145 20.57 11.27 -3.22
C ASN A 145 19.35 11.73 -4.03
N ILE A 146 18.38 12.36 -3.38
CA ILE A 146 17.18 12.94 -3.99
C ILE A 146 17.08 14.39 -3.53
N GLY A 147 17.16 15.32 -4.47
CA GLY A 147 17.16 16.76 -4.18
C GLY A 147 15.76 17.41 -4.18
N PHE A 148 14.73 16.70 -4.64
CA PHE A 148 13.37 17.24 -4.72
C PHE A 148 12.34 16.17 -4.39
N LEU A 149 11.41 16.49 -3.49
CA LEU A 149 10.25 15.69 -3.16
C LEU A 149 8.97 16.49 -3.40
N TRP A 150 8.10 16.01 -4.27
CA TRP A 150 6.73 16.50 -4.35
C TRP A 150 5.77 15.47 -3.79
N SER A 151 5.13 15.80 -2.68
CA SER A 151 4.10 14.97 -2.03
C SER A 151 2.72 15.55 -2.34
N ALA A 152 1.88 14.75 -2.99
CA ALA A 152 0.51 15.12 -3.31
C ALA A 152 -0.47 14.23 -2.55
N HIS A 153 -1.36 14.84 -1.76
CA HIS A 153 -2.42 14.16 -0.99
C HIS A 153 -1.90 13.02 -0.11
N ASN A 154 -0.78 13.23 0.54
CA ASN A 154 -0.16 12.21 1.39
C ASN A 154 0.46 12.80 2.65
N ASN A 155 -0.05 12.38 3.81
CA ASN A 155 0.51 12.77 5.11
C ASN A 155 1.63 11.80 5.54
N TRP A 156 2.73 11.76 4.80
CA TRP A 156 3.88 10.91 5.07
C TRP A 156 4.50 11.15 6.46
N ALA A 157 4.44 12.36 6.98
CA ALA A 157 4.95 12.68 8.30
C ALA A 157 4.20 11.98 9.45
N SER A 158 2.97 11.50 9.20
CA SER A 158 2.21 10.69 10.16
C SER A 158 2.24 9.20 9.83
N SER A 159 2.42 8.82 8.56
CA SER A 159 2.28 7.43 8.12
C SER A 159 3.61 6.71 7.83
N MET A 160 4.72 7.44 7.69
CA MET A 160 6.01 6.84 7.42
C MET A 160 6.54 6.08 8.65
N PRO A 161 6.83 4.77 8.54
CA PRO A 161 7.42 4.02 9.64
C PRO A 161 8.83 4.54 9.97
N ASN A 162 9.14 4.66 11.25
CA ASN A 162 10.44 5.15 11.73
C ASN A 162 10.81 6.56 11.21
N LEU A 163 9.86 7.46 11.12
CA LEU A 163 10.07 8.81 10.57
C LEU A 163 11.29 9.51 11.17
N THR A 164 11.50 9.42 12.48
CA THR A 164 12.64 10.04 13.18
C THR A 164 14.00 9.65 12.60
N ARG A 165 14.11 8.46 12.02
CA ARG A 165 15.32 8.00 11.34
C ARG A 165 15.62 8.80 10.06
N PHE A 166 14.60 9.32 9.42
CA PHE A 166 14.71 10.06 8.15
C PHE A 166 14.83 11.57 8.37
N LEU A 167 14.40 12.07 9.52
CA LEU A 167 14.43 13.51 9.84
C LEU A 167 15.83 14.07 10.13
N GLY A 168 16.86 13.23 10.12
CA GLY A 168 18.23 13.62 10.41
C GLY A 168 18.65 13.33 11.85
N GLN A 169 19.93 13.10 12.04
CA GLN A 169 20.57 12.88 13.35
C GLN A 169 21.96 13.51 13.37
N GLY A 170 22.27 14.23 14.42
CA GLY A 170 23.54 14.92 14.56
C GLY A 170 23.73 16.00 13.50
N ASP A 171 24.86 15.97 12.78
CA ASP A 171 25.21 16.94 11.75
C ASP A 171 24.50 16.68 10.40
N LYS A 172 23.71 15.63 10.28
CA LYS A 172 22.94 15.31 9.07
C LYS A 172 21.57 15.96 9.12
N GLN A 173 21.24 16.74 8.12
CA GLN A 173 19.94 17.38 7.98
C GLN A 173 18.83 16.42 7.53
N GLY A 174 19.17 15.20 7.12
CA GLY A 174 18.21 14.19 6.71
C GLY A 174 17.44 14.61 5.47
N ILE A 175 16.10 14.48 5.52
CA ILE A 175 15.25 14.86 4.38
C ILE A 175 15.25 16.37 4.07
N PHE A 176 15.72 17.21 4.99
CA PHE A 176 15.75 18.66 4.82
C PHE A 176 16.85 19.17 3.90
N ASP A 177 17.74 18.30 3.44
CA ASP A 177 18.67 18.64 2.36
C ASP A 177 17.98 18.72 0.98
N ALA A 178 16.79 18.17 0.85
CA ALA A 178 15.98 18.24 -0.35
C ALA A 178 14.94 19.35 -0.27
N PHE A 179 14.58 19.92 -1.43
CA PHE A 179 13.45 20.83 -1.54
C PHE A 179 12.14 20.04 -1.47
N ILE A 180 11.27 20.35 -0.52
CA ILE A 180 10.02 19.62 -0.27
C ILE A 180 8.82 20.48 -0.66
N CYS A 181 8.05 20.04 -1.64
CA CYS A 181 6.77 20.60 -2.04
C CYS A 181 5.65 19.68 -1.59
N VAL A 182 4.62 20.20 -0.92
CA VAL A 182 3.44 19.45 -0.51
C VAL A 182 2.19 20.07 -1.12
N SER A 183 1.43 19.27 -1.89
CA SER A 183 0.09 19.62 -2.34
C SER A 183 -0.92 18.90 -1.46
N GLU A 184 -1.72 19.63 -0.69
CA GLU A 184 -2.63 19.03 0.29
C GLU A 184 -3.91 19.86 0.45
N VAL A 185 -5.01 19.17 0.76
CA VAL A 185 -6.32 19.77 1.01
C VAL A 185 -6.40 20.37 2.41
N TYR A 186 -5.75 19.71 3.38
CA TYR A 186 -5.68 20.15 4.77
C TYR A 186 -4.23 20.40 5.20
N PRO A 187 -3.99 21.30 6.17
CA PRO A 187 -2.65 21.52 6.71
C PRO A 187 -2.21 20.33 7.59
N THR A 188 -1.84 19.23 6.93
CA THR A 188 -1.36 18.01 7.58
C THR A 188 0.01 18.19 8.22
N MET A 189 0.46 17.19 9.00
CA MET A 189 1.80 17.22 9.61
C MET A 189 2.90 17.33 8.54
N SER A 190 2.72 16.76 7.37
CA SER A 190 3.70 16.85 6.26
C SER A 190 3.91 18.29 5.78
N CYS A 191 2.89 19.15 5.87
CA CYS A 191 3.03 20.57 5.51
C CYS A 191 4.02 21.33 6.40
N ARG A 192 4.27 20.85 7.63
CA ARG A 192 5.23 21.48 8.54
C ARG A 192 6.69 21.27 8.12
N TYR A 193 6.94 20.31 7.27
CA TYR A 193 8.26 19.96 6.77
C TYR A 193 8.49 20.43 5.33
N ALA A 194 7.52 21.14 4.75
CA ALA A 194 7.57 21.59 3.38
C ALA A 194 8.20 22.97 3.26
N ASP A 195 9.01 23.18 2.22
CA ASP A 195 9.47 24.50 1.79
C ASP A 195 8.35 25.26 1.10
N VAL A 196 7.49 24.54 0.36
CA VAL A 196 6.32 25.09 -0.32
C VAL A 196 5.11 24.21 -0.09
N VAL A 197 3.99 24.82 0.28
CA VAL A 197 2.67 24.19 0.35
C VAL A 197 1.77 24.75 -0.73
N LEU A 198 1.24 23.86 -1.56
CA LEU A 198 0.27 24.18 -2.60
C LEU A 198 -1.12 23.72 -2.15
N PRO A 199 -2.06 24.65 -1.87
CA PRO A 199 -3.43 24.25 -1.53
C PRO A 199 -4.08 23.48 -2.67
N ALA A 200 -4.63 22.32 -2.38
CA ALA A 200 -5.35 21.50 -3.33
C ALA A 200 -6.85 21.54 -3.07
N ALA A 201 -7.65 21.41 -4.11
CA ALA A 201 -9.09 21.30 -4.00
C ALA A 201 -9.51 19.85 -3.77
N MET A 202 -10.60 19.68 -3.05
CA MET A 202 -11.33 18.41 -3.07
C MET A 202 -12.08 18.27 -4.41
N TRP A 203 -12.22 17.04 -4.87
CA TRP A 203 -13.03 16.66 -6.06
C TRP A 203 -14.52 16.60 -5.70
#